data_ab79c2110823c43d7b607b05bb1d2130
#
_entry.id   ab79c2110823c43d7b607b05bb1d2130
#
_cell.length_a   1.000
_cell.length_b   1.000
_cell.length_c   1.000
_cell.angle_alpha   90.00
_cell.angle_beta   90.00
_cell.angle_gamma   90.00
#
_symmetry.space_group_name_H-M   'P 1'
#
loop_
_entity.id
_entity.type
_entity.pdbx_description
1 polymer ?
#
loop_
_entity_poly.entity_id
_entity_poly.type
_entity_poly.pdbx_seq_one_letter_code
_entity_poly.pdbx_strand_id
1 'polypeptide(L)'
;MKDFNRGLSKKHLKPKTIFCDIDGTLVKYHGDTRMITLKHPVPLPGVVDKINEWELNGHHIILTTGRRESLRERTATHLQAMGIPYDILLMGITSGYRVLINDKNTSGDDSCFAVNLKRDEGFSNTQWSDLGL
;
A
#
# COMPACT_ATOMS: atom_id res chain seq x y z
N MET A 1 2.91 28.13 9.77
CA MET A 1 2.71 26.68 9.92
C MET A 1 3.87 26.10 10.73
N LYS A 2 3.56 25.49 11.86
CA LYS A 2 4.61 24.88 12.66
C LYS A 2 5.27 23.78 11.86
N ASP A 3 6.56 23.62 12.05
CA ASP A 3 7.36 22.57 11.48
C ASP A 3 6.82 21.20 11.86
N PHE A 4 5.85 20.74 11.10
CA PHE A 4 5.25 19.43 11.26
C PHE A 4 6.32 18.32 11.13
N ASN A 5 7.39 18.62 10.39
CA ASN A 5 8.46 17.68 10.12
C ASN A 5 9.64 17.80 11.09
N ARG A 6 9.45 18.54 12.18
CA ARG A 6 10.50 18.70 13.20
C ARG A 6 10.85 17.36 13.82
N GLY A 7 12.04 16.87 13.60
CA GLY A 7 12.50 15.58 14.07
C GLY A 7 12.50 14.47 13.04
N LEU A 8 11.91 14.67 11.87
CA LEU A 8 12.02 13.72 10.76
C LEU A 8 13.35 13.93 10.04
N SER A 9 14.04 12.83 9.71
CA SER A 9 15.23 12.92 8.86
C SER A 9 14.81 13.34 7.45
N LYS A 10 15.73 13.94 6.68
CA LYS A 10 15.48 14.36 5.30
C LYS A 10 14.90 13.23 4.44
N LYS A 11 15.29 11.98 4.69
CA LYS A 11 14.78 10.82 3.95
C LYS A 11 13.28 10.60 4.14
N HIS A 12 12.70 10.98 5.28
CA HIS A 12 11.29 10.85 5.57
C HIS A 12 10.44 11.95 4.92
N LEU A 13 11.05 13.04 4.47
CA LEU A 13 10.36 14.16 3.85
C LEU A 13 10.19 14.00 2.34
N LYS A 14 11.00 13.14 1.71
CA LYS A 14 10.94 12.92 0.26
C LYS A 14 9.78 12.01 -0.08
N PRO A 15 9.12 12.25 -1.23
CA PRO A 15 8.15 11.30 -1.76
C PRO A 15 8.75 9.89 -1.89
N LYS A 16 7.94 8.91 -1.56
CA LYS A 16 8.35 7.50 -1.56
C LYS A 16 7.62 6.74 -2.64
N THR A 17 8.19 5.63 -3.06
CA THR A 17 7.48 4.61 -3.82
C THR A 17 6.95 3.58 -2.83
N ILE A 18 5.64 3.44 -2.77
CA ILE A 18 4.95 2.58 -1.82
C ILE A 18 4.44 1.35 -2.54
N PHE A 19 4.93 0.18 -2.15
CA PHE A 19 4.42 -1.11 -2.62
C PHE A 19 3.42 -1.59 -1.58
N CYS A 20 2.16 -1.72 -1.97
CA CYS A 20 1.08 -2.03 -1.03
C CYS A 20 0.26 -3.22 -1.51
N ASP A 21 0.12 -4.22 -0.65
CA ASP A 21 -0.70 -5.39 -0.89
C ASP A 21 -2.20 -5.03 -0.88
N ILE A 22 -3.03 -5.86 -1.47
CA ILE A 22 -4.48 -5.65 -1.54
C ILE A 22 -5.22 -6.52 -0.53
N ASP A 23 -5.25 -7.83 -0.73
CA ASP A 23 -6.06 -8.74 0.07
C ASP A 23 -5.49 -8.93 1.47
N GLY A 24 -6.25 -8.60 2.48
CA GLY A 24 -5.83 -8.61 3.88
C GLY A 24 -5.20 -7.30 4.35
N THR A 25 -4.89 -6.38 3.43
CA THR A 25 -4.22 -5.10 3.70
C THR A 25 -5.15 -3.92 3.42
N LEU A 26 -5.72 -3.84 2.22
CA LEU A 26 -6.67 -2.79 1.82
C LEU A 26 -8.11 -3.24 1.99
N VAL A 27 -8.36 -4.50 1.71
CA VAL A 27 -9.67 -5.16 1.83
C VAL A 27 -9.49 -6.48 2.57
N LYS A 28 -10.59 -7.03 3.07
CA LYS A 28 -10.56 -8.28 3.79
C LYS A 28 -10.04 -9.43 2.90
N TYR A 29 -9.20 -10.28 3.48
CA TYR A 29 -8.69 -11.47 2.83
C TYR A 29 -9.79 -12.54 2.76
N HIS A 30 -10.05 -13.07 1.59
CA HIS A 30 -11.06 -14.13 1.38
C HIS A 30 -10.44 -15.48 1.01
N GLY A 31 -9.25 -15.48 0.43
CA GLY A 31 -8.54 -16.71 0.06
C GLY A 31 -9.13 -17.49 -1.10
N ASP A 32 -10.26 -17.05 -1.66
CA ASP A 32 -10.98 -17.73 -2.73
C ASP A 32 -11.28 -16.76 -3.87
N THR A 33 -10.84 -17.11 -5.07
CA THR A 33 -11.04 -16.33 -6.29
C THR A 33 -12.51 -16.03 -6.57
N ARG A 34 -13.41 -16.96 -6.25
CA ARG A 34 -14.86 -16.76 -6.43
C ARG A 34 -15.38 -15.63 -5.55
N MET A 35 -14.89 -15.53 -4.34
CA MET A 35 -15.27 -14.45 -3.43
C MET A 35 -14.82 -13.09 -3.93
N ILE A 36 -13.65 -13.03 -4.57
CA ILE A 36 -13.14 -11.81 -5.19
C ILE A 36 -14.06 -11.35 -6.33
N THR A 37 -14.61 -12.29 -7.10
CA THR A 37 -15.46 -11.97 -8.25
C THR A 37 -16.91 -11.69 -7.88
N LEU A 38 -17.43 -12.26 -6.80
CA LEU A 38 -18.85 -12.21 -6.45
C LEU A 38 -19.21 -11.10 -5.45
N LYS A 39 -18.24 -10.61 -4.67
CA LYS A 39 -18.49 -9.59 -3.65
C LYS A 39 -17.90 -8.24 -4.04
N HIS A 40 -18.62 -7.19 -3.67
CA HIS A 40 -18.09 -5.84 -3.72
C HIS A 40 -17.24 -5.64 -2.46
N PRO A 41 -15.92 -5.50 -2.58
CA PRO A 41 -15.07 -5.33 -1.42
C PRO A 41 -15.33 -3.99 -0.74
N VAL A 42 -15.19 -3.99 0.58
CA VAL A 42 -15.25 -2.78 1.40
C VAL A 42 -13.83 -2.49 1.90
N PRO A 43 -13.36 -1.26 1.79
CA PRO A 43 -12.03 -0.93 2.29
C PRO A 43 -11.94 -1.10 3.81
N LEU A 44 -10.80 -1.59 4.28
CA LEU A 44 -10.53 -1.71 5.71
C LEU A 44 -10.36 -0.32 6.37
N PRO A 45 -10.47 -0.23 7.71
CA PRO A 45 -10.41 1.05 8.40
C PRO A 45 -9.15 1.86 8.08
N GLY A 46 -9.32 3.15 7.80
CA GLY A 46 -8.23 4.09 7.57
C GLY A 46 -7.55 3.99 6.20
N VAL A 47 -7.92 3.02 5.38
CA VAL A 47 -7.24 2.75 4.10
C VAL A 47 -7.45 3.86 3.09
N VAL A 48 -8.69 4.20 2.79
CA VAL A 48 -9.00 5.17 1.71
C VAL A 48 -8.40 6.52 2.01
N ASP A 49 -8.59 7.02 3.22
CA ASP A 49 -8.06 8.33 3.61
C ASP A 49 -6.54 8.38 3.54
N LYS A 50 -5.87 7.34 4.02
CA LYS A 50 -4.40 7.30 4.03
C LYS A 50 -3.82 7.21 2.62
N ILE A 51 -4.38 6.37 1.75
CA ILE A 51 -3.87 6.26 0.38
C ILE A 51 -4.10 7.55 -0.40
N ASN A 52 -5.24 8.20 -0.22
CA ASN A 52 -5.48 9.50 -0.84
C ASN A 52 -4.52 10.57 -0.31
N GLU A 53 -4.20 10.54 0.98
CA GLU A 53 -3.19 11.42 1.56
C GLU A 53 -1.82 11.17 0.93
N TRP A 54 -1.42 9.91 0.75
CA TRP A 54 -0.17 9.57 0.08
C TRP A 54 -0.11 10.12 -1.35
N GLU A 55 -1.19 9.98 -2.09
CA GLU A 55 -1.26 10.52 -3.44
C GLU A 55 -1.10 12.05 -3.45
N LEU A 56 -1.81 12.74 -2.57
CA LEU A 56 -1.71 14.20 -2.44
C LEU A 56 -0.30 14.65 -2.05
N ASN A 57 0.41 13.84 -1.28
CA ASN A 57 1.78 14.12 -0.88
C ASN A 57 2.83 13.74 -1.94
N GLY A 58 2.39 13.27 -3.09
CA GLY A 58 3.28 12.96 -4.21
C GLY A 58 3.94 11.59 -4.15
N HIS A 59 3.53 10.71 -3.25
CA HIS A 59 4.05 9.34 -3.23
C HIS A 59 3.58 8.57 -4.46
N HIS A 60 4.46 7.70 -4.97
CA HIS A 60 4.14 6.81 -6.07
C HIS A 60 3.59 5.50 -5.49
N ILE A 61 2.39 5.12 -5.89
CA ILE A 61 1.66 4.01 -5.29
C ILE A 61 1.61 2.83 -6.25
N ILE A 62 2.22 1.74 -5.86
CA ILE A 62 2.22 0.48 -6.60
C ILE A 62 1.46 -0.56 -5.78
N LEU A 63 0.30 -0.96 -6.26
CA LEU A 63 -0.46 -2.02 -5.62
C LEU A 63 0.02 -3.37 -6.13
N THR A 64 0.22 -4.31 -5.21
CA THR A 64 0.68 -5.66 -5.52
C THR A 64 -0.33 -6.68 -5.04
N THR A 65 -0.57 -7.72 -5.83
CA THR A 65 -1.55 -8.74 -5.45
C THR A 65 -1.22 -10.09 -6.02
N GLY A 66 -1.53 -11.14 -5.27
CA GLY A 66 -1.47 -12.50 -5.76
C GLY A 66 -2.59 -12.86 -6.74
N ARG A 67 -3.59 -11.99 -6.89
CA ARG A 67 -4.67 -12.21 -7.85
C ARG A 67 -4.10 -12.41 -9.25
N ARG A 68 -4.70 -13.34 -9.99
CA ARG A 68 -4.27 -13.65 -11.36
C ARG A 68 -4.51 -12.47 -12.30
N GLU A 69 -3.70 -12.38 -13.34
CA GLU A 69 -3.84 -11.35 -14.38
C GLU A 69 -5.25 -11.32 -14.99
N SER A 70 -5.92 -12.47 -15.08
CA SER A 70 -7.32 -12.55 -15.56
C SER A 70 -8.32 -11.77 -14.71
N LEU A 71 -7.95 -11.40 -13.49
CA LEU A 71 -8.78 -10.60 -12.59
C LEU A 71 -8.44 -9.10 -12.60
N ARG A 72 -7.56 -8.66 -13.48
CA ARG A 72 -7.10 -7.26 -13.52
C ARG A 72 -8.25 -6.28 -13.66
N GLU A 73 -9.09 -6.47 -14.66
CA GLU A 73 -10.20 -5.56 -14.95
C GLU A 73 -11.17 -5.47 -13.75
N ARG A 74 -11.52 -6.61 -13.18
CA ARG A 74 -12.40 -6.66 -12.01
C ARG A 74 -11.76 -5.97 -10.80
N THR A 75 -10.49 -6.21 -10.58
CA THR A 75 -9.75 -5.60 -9.46
C THR A 75 -9.66 -4.09 -9.64
N ALA A 76 -9.34 -3.61 -10.84
CA ALA A 76 -9.28 -2.18 -11.13
C ALA A 76 -10.64 -1.50 -10.93
N THR A 77 -11.73 -2.15 -11.36
CA THR A 77 -13.09 -1.65 -11.16
C THR A 77 -13.43 -1.53 -9.67
N HIS A 78 -13.08 -2.53 -8.87
CA HIS A 78 -13.29 -2.50 -7.42
C HIS A 78 -12.50 -1.38 -6.75
N LEU A 79 -11.23 -1.22 -7.11
CA LEU A 79 -10.37 -0.17 -6.55
C LEU A 79 -10.93 1.22 -6.87
N GLN A 80 -11.38 1.44 -8.10
CA GLN A 80 -12.01 2.70 -8.50
C GLN A 80 -13.29 2.96 -7.70
N ALA A 81 -14.14 1.95 -7.55
CA ALA A 81 -15.39 2.08 -6.80
C ALA A 81 -15.14 2.40 -5.32
N MET A 82 -14.05 1.92 -4.74
CA MET A 82 -13.67 2.23 -3.35
C MET A 82 -12.99 3.59 -3.21
N GLY A 83 -12.63 4.24 -4.31
CA GLY A 83 -11.88 5.51 -4.26
C GLY A 83 -10.41 5.35 -3.87
N ILE A 84 -9.80 4.23 -4.24
CA ILE A 84 -8.39 3.94 -3.96
C ILE A 84 -7.57 4.26 -5.22
N PRO A 85 -6.78 5.35 -5.20
CA PRO A 85 -5.89 5.68 -6.31
C PRO A 85 -4.62 4.83 -6.28
N TYR A 86 -4.03 4.63 -7.44
CA TYR A 86 -2.74 3.97 -7.60
C TYR A 86 -2.11 4.34 -8.94
N ASP A 87 -0.80 4.19 -9.04
CA ASP A 87 -0.07 4.45 -10.28
C ASP A 87 0.14 3.16 -11.09
N ILE A 88 0.44 2.07 -10.41
CA ILE A 88 0.70 0.76 -11.04
C ILE A 88 -0.02 -0.33 -10.24
N LEU A 89 -0.58 -1.29 -10.96
CA LEU A 89 -1.18 -2.49 -10.38
C LEU A 89 -0.42 -3.72 -10.87
N LEU A 90 0.31 -4.38 -9.98
CA LEU A 90 1.06 -5.59 -10.27
C LEU A 90 0.24 -6.81 -9.85
N MET A 91 -0.17 -7.59 -10.84
CA MET A 91 -0.94 -8.82 -10.65
C MET A 91 -0.01 -10.04 -10.65
N GLY A 92 -0.48 -11.13 -10.05
CA GLY A 92 0.22 -12.41 -10.11
C GLY A 92 1.46 -12.52 -9.22
N ILE A 93 1.56 -11.67 -8.21
CA ILE A 93 2.61 -11.79 -7.19
C ILE A 93 2.27 -13.00 -6.33
N THR A 94 3.09 -14.03 -6.38
CA THR A 94 2.81 -15.31 -5.70
C THR A 94 2.73 -15.17 -4.18
N SER A 95 2.25 -16.23 -3.52
CA SER A 95 2.02 -16.23 -2.08
C SER A 95 3.29 -16.35 -1.23
N GLY A 96 4.46 -16.52 -1.83
CA GLY A 96 5.74 -16.54 -1.11
C GLY A 96 6.09 -15.20 -0.50
N TYR A 97 7.13 -15.17 0.32
CA TYR A 97 7.62 -13.92 0.89
C TYR A 97 8.01 -12.93 -0.21
N ARG A 98 7.73 -11.66 0.03
CA ARG A 98 8.21 -10.58 -0.82
C ARG A 98 9.56 -10.15 -0.30
N VAL A 99 10.53 -10.09 -1.21
CA VAL A 99 11.89 -9.64 -0.88
C VAL A 99 12.20 -8.45 -1.76
N LEU A 100 12.56 -7.34 -1.15
CA LEU A 100 13.00 -6.14 -1.86
C LEU A 100 14.51 -6.03 -1.70
N ILE A 101 15.23 -5.97 -2.83
CA ILE A 101 16.68 -5.87 -2.84
C ILE A 101 17.05 -4.50 -3.39
N ASN A 102 17.62 -3.66 -2.52
CA ASN A 102 18.01 -2.30 -2.84
C ASN A 102 19.39 -2.03 -2.28
N ASP A 103 20.12 -1.13 -2.91
CA ASP A 103 21.37 -0.61 -2.35
C ASP A 103 21.06 0.40 -1.23
N LYS A 104 22.03 0.61 -0.36
CA LYS A 104 21.99 1.73 0.57
C LYS A 104 22.21 3.02 -0.20
N ASN A 105 21.70 4.14 0.36
CA ASN A 105 21.91 5.44 -0.24
C ASN A 105 23.38 5.87 -0.12
N THR A 106 23.72 7.01 -0.72
CA THR A 106 25.10 7.53 -0.73
C THR A 106 25.63 7.87 0.67
N SER A 107 24.74 8.10 1.63
CA SER A 107 25.12 8.35 3.04
C SER A 107 25.28 7.05 3.85
N GLY A 108 25.05 5.88 3.25
CA GLY A 108 25.14 4.58 3.91
C GLY A 108 23.89 4.17 4.69
N ASP A 109 22.77 4.90 4.53
CA ASP A 109 21.51 4.56 5.16
C ASP A 109 20.70 3.60 4.31
N ASP A 110 19.80 2.83 4.95
CA ASP A 110 18.85 1.98 4.25
C ASP A 110 17.94 2.84 3.36
N SER A 111 17.70 2.36 2.14
CA SER A 111 16.83 3.02 1.18
C SER A 111 15.45 2.38 1.06
N CYS A 112 15.18 1.33 1.82
CA CYS A 112 13.89 0.67 1.87
C CYS A 112 13.59 0.13 3.27
N PHE A 113 12.32 -0.03 3.56
CA PHE A 113 11.83 -0.68 4.78
C PHE A 113 10.49 -1.36 4.48
N ALA A 114 10.06 -2.27 5.35
CA ALA A 114 8.80 -2.96 5.21
C ALA A 114 7.92 -2.72 6.44
N VAL A 115 6.61 -2.55 6.20
CA VAL A 115 5.61 -2.42 7.25
C VAL A 115 4.71 -3.65 7.18
N ASN A 116 4.75 -4.47 8.22
CA ASN A 116 3.95 -5.68 8.30
C ASN A 116 2.72 -5.42 9.17
N LEU A 117 1.57 -5.29 8.52
CA LEU A 117 0.30 -5.03 9.20
C LEU A 117 -0.34 -6.34 9.63
N LYS A 118 -1.13 -6.27 10.68
CA LYS A 118 -1.99 -7.38 11.05
C LYS A 118 -3.09 -7.56 10.01
N ARG A 119 -3.28 -8.80 9.55
CA ARG A 119 -4.26 -9.11 8.49
C ARG A 119 -5.65 -8.64 8.87
N ASP A 120 -6.35 -8.03 7.91
CA ASP A 120 -7.74 -7.59 7.99
C ASP A 120 -8.01 -6.45 8.98
N GLU A 121 -6.99 -5.81 9.55
CA GLU A 121 -7.18 -4.71 10.50
C GLU A 121 -7.06 -3.31 9.88
N GLY A 122 -6.57 -3.21 8.66
CA GLY A 122 -6.44 -1.92 7.98
C GLY A 122 -5.29 -1.07 8.48
N PHE A 123 -5.44 0.26 8.35
CA PHE A 123 -4.36 1.23 8.56
C PHE A 123 -4.44 2.03 9.86
N SER A 124 -5.54 1.92 10.60
CA SER A 124 -5.80 2.81 11.73
C SER A 124 -4.91 2.58 12.96
N ASN A 125 -4.26 1.42 13.05
CA ASN A 125 -3.44 1.04 14.21
C ASN A 125 -1.94 1.32 14.01
N THR A 126 -1.54 1.91 12.89
CA THR A 126 -0.14 2.17 12.57
C THR A 126 0.17 3.66 12.72
N GLN A 127 1.30 3.99 13.35
CA GLN A 127 1.80 5.35 13.47
C GLN A 127 2.56 5.73 12.19
N TRP A 128 1.82 6.02 11.14
CA TRP A 128 2.38 6.29 9.81
C TRP A 128 3.34 7.49 9.79
N SER A 129 3.05 8.51 10.59
CA SER A 129 3.90 9.69 10.67
C SER A 129 5.33 9.38 11.12
N ASP A 130 5.52 8.36 11.95
CA ASP A 130 6.85 7.93 12.39
C ASP A 130 7.67 7.36 11.22
N LEU A 131 6.99 6.95 10.16
CA LEU A 131 7.57 6.38 8.94
C LEU A 131 7.66 7.41 7.81
N GLY A 132 7.23 8.64 8.04
CA GLY A 132 7.12 9.65 7.00
C GLY A 132 6.00 9.39 6.00
N LEU A 133 4.95 8.73 6.45
CA LEU A 133 3.80 8.33 5.63
C LEU A 133 2.47 8.84 6.19
#